data_fd7fd4ff622d55423e7c120dc5253768
#
_entry.id   fd7fd4ff622d55423e7c120dc5253768
#
_cell.length_a   1.000
_cell.length_b   1.000
_cell.length_c   1.000
_cell.angle_alpha   90.00
_cell.angle_beta   90.00
_cell.angle_gamma   90.00
#
_symmetry.space_group_name_H-M   'P 1'
#
loop_
_entity.id
_entity.type
_entity.pdbx_description
1 polymer ?
#
loop_
_entity_poly.entity_id
_entity_poly.type
_entity_poly.pdbx_seq_one_letter_code
_entity_poly.pdbx_strand_id
1 'polypeptide(L)'
;FLSAPRRAVVFQPVYIGYERLIEGKSYLDELSGQPKQKETIWALIKAAIEVLREHYGKVTVNFGEPIYLDDCLAKAAPNWREEIAGTENKFPWLAEMIGDLALQINVNINRAADVNPINLLAMALLSTPKHAMDENDLLAQLELSKRILNCEPYGPRITVTEMNAPSMITYGEEMGVVCRTKHPLGDVLSMQGETAVLQSYFRNNVLHLFSAAAWISLCFQN
;
A
#
# COMPACT_ATOMS: atom_id res chain seq x y z
N PHE A 1 14.08 -26.77 7.00
CA PHE A 1 14.43 -26.19 8.32
C PHE A 1 14.14 -27.18 9.45
N LEU A 2 12.94 -27.70 9.53
CA LEU A 2 12.50 -28.57 10.62
C LEU A 2 13.39 -29.83 10.80
N SER A 3 13.86 -30.41 9.70
CA SER A 3 14.72 -31.63 9.75
C SER A 3 16.15 -31.38 10.24
N ALA A 4 16.62 -30.12 10.21
CA ALA A 4 17.98 -29.77 10.66
C ALA A 4 18.07 -28.31 11.13
N PRO A 5 17.47 -27.95 12.27
CA PRO A 5 17.46 -26.57 12.77
C PRO A 5 18.84 -26.18 13.30
N ARG A 6 19.70 -25.68 12.42
CA ARG A 6 21.08 -25.26 12.79
C ARG A 6 21.20 -23.78 13.15
N ARG A 7 20.25 -22.95 12.72
CA ARG A 7 20.25 -21.50 12.94
C ARG A 7 18.84 -21.00 13.21
N ALA A 8 18.71 -19.98 14.05
CA ALA A 8 17.45 -19.27 14.21
C ALA A 8 17.02 -18.65 12.87
N VAL A 9 15.71 -18.73 12.57
CA VAL A 9 15.09 -18.11 11.40
C VAL A 9 14.21 -16.98 11.86
N VAL A 10 14.38 -15.82 11.23
CA VAL A 10 13.59 -14.63 11.49
C VAL A 10 12.96 -14.20 10.17
N PHE A 11 11.65 -14.01 10.16
CA PHE A 11 10.95 -13.36 9.06
C PHE A 11 10.92 -11.85 9.35
N GLN A 12 11.46 -11.06 8.43
CA GLN A 12 11.41 -9.61 8.50
C GLN A 12 10.38 -9.12 7.49
N PRO A 13 9.15 -8.76 7.93
CA PRO A 13 8.16 -8.12 7.06
C PRO A 13 8.70 -6.77 6.58
N VAL A 14 8.54 -6.47 5.30
CA VAL A 14 8.98 -5.21 4.71
C VAL A 14 7.85 -4.64 3.88
N TYR A 15 7.46 -3.40 4.17
CA TYR A 15 6.56 -2.62 3.34
C TYR A 15 7.39 -1.80 2.35
N ILE A 16 7.01 -1.83 1.08
CA ILE A 16 7.63 -1.01 0.04
C ILE A 16 6.53 -0.14 -0.56
N GLY A 17 6.60 1.16 -0.30
CA GLY A 17 5.67 2.17 -0.81
C GLY A 17 6.22 2.86 -2.05
N TYR A 18 5.37 3.03 -3.06
CA TYR A 18 5.68 3.77 -4.28
C TYR A 18 4.69 4.92 -4.43
N GLU A 19 5.09 5.97 -5.13
CA GLU A 19 4.22 7.08 -5.52
C GLU A 19 3.77 6.98 -6.98
N ARG A 20 4.45 6.16 -7.80
CA ARG A 20 4.08 5.86 -9.18
C ARG A 20 4.54 4.45 -9.57
N LEU A 21 3.71 3.74 -10.33
CA LEU A 21 4.07 2.44 -10.88
C LEU A 21 4.82 2.61 -12.20
N ILE A 22 6.02 2.01 -12.29
CA ILE A 22 6.82 2.00 -13.52
C ILE A 22 6.09 1.25 -14.63
N GLU A 23 5.42 0.16 -14.28
CA GLU A 23 4.69 -0.72 -15.20
C GLU A 23 3.21 -0.33 -15.40
N GLY A 24 2.83 0.92 -15.06
CA GLY A 24 1.44 1.36 -15.10
C GLY A 24 0.74 1.16 -16.44
N LYS A 25 1.41 1.44 -17.56
CA LYS A 25 0.88 1.19 -18.91
C LYS A 25 0.66 -0.30 -19.18
N SER A 26 1.64 -1.14 -18.86
CA SER A 26 1.56 -2.59 -19.05
C SER A 26 0.41 -3.20 -18.23
N TYR A 27 0.20 -2.69 -17.02
CA TYR A 27 -0.91 -3.09 -16.15
C TYR A 27 -2.28 -2.71 -16.74
N LEU A 28 -2.41 -1.51 -17.32
CA LEU A 28 -3.64 -1.07 -17.99
C LEU A 28 -3.92 -1.89 -19.27
N ASP A 29 -2.89 -2.19 -20.04
CA ASP A 29 -3.01 -3.03 -21.24
C ASP A 29 -3.47 -4.46 -20.88
N GLU A 30 -2.96 -5.04 -19.81
CA GLU A 30 -3.42 -6.33 -19.30
C GLU A 30 -4.87 -6.29 -18.81
N LEU A 31 -5.29 -5.25 -18.09
CA LEU A 31 -6.67 -5.07 -17.65
C LEU A 31 -7.65 -4.87 -18.83
N SER A 32 -7.20 -4.23 -19.89
CA SER A 32 -8.01 -4.03 -21.10
C SER A 32 -8.02 -5.25 -22.04
N GLY A 33 -7.33 -6.34 -21.69
CA GLY A 33 -7.30 -7.58 -22.47
C GLY A 33 -6.47 -7.47 -23.75
N GLN A 34 -5.58 -6.48 -23.87
CA GLN A 34 -4.71 -6.36 -25.03
C GLN A 34 -3.62 -7.45 -25.05
N PRO A 35 -3.33 -8.05 -26.20
CA PRO A 35 -2.28 -9.07 -26.29
C PRO A 35 -0.91 -8.43 -26.03
N LYS A 36 -0.06 -9.14 -25.25
CA LYS A 36 1.32 -8.70 -24.99
C LYS A 36 2.04 -8.43 -26.30
N GLN A 37 2.52 -7.19 -26.48
CA GLN A 37 3.35 -6.84 -27.62
C GLN A 37 4.70 -7.54 -27.52
N LYS A 38 5.21 -8.04 -28.65
CA LYS A 38 6.55 -8.63 -28.70
C LYS A 38 7.59 -7.55 -28.38
N GLU A 39 8.38 -7.81 -27.37
CA GLU A 39 9.48 -6.93 -26.98
C GLU A 39 10.54 -6.89 -28.09
N THR A 40 10.69 -5.73 -28.68
CA THR A 40 11.79 -5.46 -29.62
C THR A 40 12.88 -4.68 -28.89
N ILE A 41 14.16 -4.86 -29.29
CA ILE A 41 15.32 -4.14 -28.69
C ILE A 41 15.10 -2.64 -28.73
N TRP A 42 14.50 -2.12 -29.79
CA TRP A 42 14.16 -0.69 -29.91
C TRP A 42 13.07 -0.24 -28.92
N ALA A 43 12.09 -1.09 -28.63
CA ALA A 43 11.08 -0.81 -27.63
C ALA A 43 11.69 -0.77 -26.22
N LEU A 44 12.64 -1.66 -25.90
CA LEU A 44 13.39 -1.65 -24.64
C LEU A 44 14.23 -0.39 -24.46
N ILE A 45 14.93 0.05 -25.51
CA ILE A 45 15.76 1.29 -25.47
C ILE A 45 14.84 2.50 -25.27
N LYS A 46 13.72 2.58 -25.99
CA LYS A 46 12.74 3.65 -25.85
C LYS A 46 12.14 3.69 -24.44
N ALA A 47 11.71 2.54 -23.92
CA ALA A 47 11.18 2.40 -22.56
C ALA A 47 12.23 2.82 -21.51
N ALA A 48 13.50 2.43 -21.66
CA ALA A 48 14.56 2.85 -20.76
C ALA A 48 14.77 4.38 -20.76
N ILE A 49 14.69 5.03 -21.93
CA ILE A 49 14.78 6.50 -22.04
C ILE A 49 13.55 7.17 -21.43
N GLU A 50 12.36 6.64 -21.63
CA GLU A 50 11.12 7.14 -21.03
C GLU A 50 11.20 7.05 -19.49
N VAL A 51 11.63 5.91 -18.96
CA VAL A 51 11.85 5.70 -17.52
C VAL A 51 12.82 6.73 -16.94
N LEU A 52 13.90 7.07 -17.64
CA LEU A 52 14.88 8.06 -17.17
C LEU A 52 14.37 9.51 -17.22
N ARG A 53 13.32 9.78 -17.96
CA ARG A 53 12.73 11.14 -18.11
C ARG A 53 11.52 11.38 -17.22
N GLU A 54 10.89 10.33 -16.75
CA GLU A 54 9.69 10.44 -15.93
C GLU A 54 10.01 10.66 -14.44
N HIS A 55 9.15 11.43 -13.77
CA HIS A 55 9.17 11.61 -12.32
C HIS A 55 8.43 10.46 -11.66
N TYR A 56 9.16 9.57 -10.99
CA TYR A 56 8.57 8.42 -10.28
C TYR A 56 8.24 8.71 -8.80
N GLY A 57 8.59 9.90 -8.33
CA GLY A 57 8.41 10.25 -6.93
C GLY A 57 9.36 9.51 -6.00
N LYS A 58 8.90 9.21 -4.80
CA LYS A 58 9.69 8.56 -3.75
C LYS A 58 9.36 7.07 -3.65
N VAL A 59 10.34 6.30 -3.19
CA VAL A 59 10.16 4.92 -2.74
C VAL A 59 10.48 4.89 -1.25
N THR A 60 9.54 4.40 -0.45
CA THR A 60 9.69 4.23 0.99
C THR A 60 9.84 2.76 1.32
N VAL A 61 10.76 2.42 2.20
CA VAL A 61 10.98 1.06 2.69
C VAL A 61 10.86 1.08 4.21
N ASN A 62 9.79 0.48 4.74
CA ASN A 62 9.54 0.37 6.16
C ASN A 62 9.68 -1.08 6.62
N PHE A 63 10.39 -1.29 7.73
CA PHE A 63 10.56 -2.61 8.32
C PHE A 63 9.49 -2.84 9.40
N GLY A 64 8.68 -3.87 9.19
CA GLY A 64 7.66 -4.33 10.14
C GLY A 64 8.26 -5.01 11.36
N GLU A 65 7.39 -5.45 12.27
CA GLU A 65 7.83 -6.23 13.44
C GLU A 65 8.38 -7.58 13.00
N PRO A 66 9.60 -7.96 13.40
CA PRO A 66 10.18 -9.25 13.06
C PRO A 66 9.43 -10.39 13.74
N ILE A 67 9.41 -11.55 13.08
CA ILE A 67 8.73 -12.76 13.56
C ILE A 67 9.77 -13.86 13.68
N TYR A 68 9.96 -14.37 14.89
CA TYR A 68 10.89 -15.46 15.16
C TYR A 68 10.20 -16.80 14.96
N LEU A 69 10.71 -17.63 14.07
CA LEU A 69 10.12 -18.93 13.75
C LEU A 69 10.06 -19.86 14.97
N ASP A 70 11.08 -19.82 15.82
CA ASP A 70 11.11 -20.64 17.05
C ASP A 70 9.95 -20.30 17.99
N ASP A 71 9.55 -19.03 18.09
CA ASP A 71 8.41 -18.61 18.90
C ASP A 71 7.08 -19.11 18.30
N CYS A 72 6.93 -19.08 16.99
CA CYS A 72 5.76 -19.59 16.28
C CYS A 72 5.64 -21.12 16.48
N LEU A 73 6.74 -21.84 16.37
CA LEU A 73 6.80 -23.28 16.59
C LEU A 73 6.49 -23.65 18.04
N ALA A 74 7.10 -22.95 19.00
CA ALA A 74 6.85 -23.19 20.43
C ALA A 74 5.38 -22.90 20.83
N LYS A 75 4.75 -21.91 20.18
CA LYS A 75 3.33 -21.60 20.39
C LYS A 75 2.42 -22.69 19.83
N ALA A 76 2.72 -23.23 18.66
CA ALA A 76 1.92 -24.25 18.00
C ALA A 76 2.11 -25.64 18.63
N ALA A 77 3.34 -25.98 19.00
CA ALA A 77 3.68 -27.25 19.64
C ALA A 77 4.88 -27.03 20.61
N PRO A 78 4.65 -26.94 21.94
CA PRO A 78 5.71 -26.67 22.92
C PRO A 78 6.88 -27.65 22.85
N ASN A 79 6.63 -28.91 22.48
CA ASN A 79 7.63 -29.97 22.36
C ASN A 79 8.04 -30.27 20.92
N TRP A 80 7.87 -29.33 20.00
CA TRP A 80 8.08 -29.52 18.57
C TRP A 80 9.43 -30.13 18.19
N ARG A 81 10.50 -29.85 18.98
CA ARG A 81 11.83 -30.40 18.71
C ARG A 81 11.91 -31.91 18.94
N GLU A 82 11.21 -32.41 19.97
CA GLU A 82 11.13 -33.83 20.29
C GLU A 82 10.25 -34.57 19.29
N GLU A 83 9.11 -33.98 18.93
CA GLU A 83 8.18 -34.53 17.96
C GLU A 83 8.85 -34.71 16.59
N ILE A 84 9.63 -33.73 16.15
CA ILE A 84 10.33 -33.77 14.86
C ILE A 84 11.47 -34.81 14.85
N ALA A 85 12.18 -34.97 15.95
CA ALA A 85 13.29 -35.90 16.05
C ALA A 85 12.86 -37.38 15.90
N GLY A 86 11.57 -37.68 16.11
CA GLY A 86 11.05 -39.04 16.13
C GLY A 86 10.29 -39.50 14.86
N THR A 87 10.00 -38.61 13.89
CA THR A 87 9.01 -38.96 12.84
C THR A 87 9.27 -38.24 11.51
N GLU A 88 9.22 -38.97 10.39
CA GLU A 88 9.14 -38.41 9.02
C GLU A 88 7.71 -37.97 8.61
N ASN A 89 6.76 -37.91 9.53
CA ASN A 89 5.34 -37.74 9.23
C ASN A 89 4.90 -36.28 9.24
N LYS A 90 3.78 -36.00 8.55
CA LYS A 90 3.09 -34.70 8.53
C LYS A 90 2.60 -34.37 9.93
N PHE A 91 3.03 -33.24 10.48
CA PHE A 91 2.56 -32.73 11.77
C PHE A 91 1.20 -32.05 11.62
N PRO A 92 0.15 -32.47 12.36
CA PRO A 92 -1.19 -31.88 12.23
C PRO A 92 -1.23 -30.37 12.47
N TRP A 93 -0.42 -29.87 13.40
CA TRP A 93 -0.33 -28.46 13.78
C TRP A 93 0.42 -27.58 12.74
N LEU A 94 1.19 -28.19 11.84
CA LEU A 94 2.07 -27.43 10.94
C LEU A 94 1.30 -26.55 9.94
N ALA A 95 0.20 -27.06 9.39
CA ALA A 95 -0.60 -26.32 8.42
C ALA A 95 -1.26 -25.08 9.05
N GLU A 96 -1.78 -25.21 10.26
CA GLU A 96 -2.39 -24.10 11.01
C GLU A 96 -1.31 -23.06 11.38
N MET A 97 -0.16 -23.48 11.90
CA MET A 97 0.95 -22.61 12.23
C MET A 97 1.46 -21.83 11.01
N ILE A 98 1.54 -22.45 9.83
CA ILE A 98 1.92 -21.77 8.58
C ILE A 98 0.87 -20.71 8.21
N GLY A 99 -0.41 -21.02 8.37
CA GLY A 99 -1.50 -20.07 8.15
C GLY A 99 -1.40 -18.85 9.07
N ASP A 100 -1.20 -19.08 10.36
CA ASP A 100 -1.02 -18.03 11.37
C ASP A 100 0.23 -17.18 11.08
N LEU A 101 1.35 -17.82 10.71
CA LEU A 101 2.57 -17.12 10.32
C LEU A 101 2.35 -16.22 9.09
N ALA A 102 1.68 -16.75 8.07
CA ALA A 102 1.37 -15.98 6.86
C ALA A 102 0.48 -14.77 7.18
N LEU A 103 -0.54 -14.95 8.02
CA LEU A 103 -1.40 -13.86 8.49
C LEU A 103 -0.59 -12.81 9.26
N GLN A 104 0.27 -13.25 10.18
CA GLN A 104 1.11 -12.35 10.99
C GLN A 104 2.08 -11.54 10.12
N ILE A 105 2.68 -12.17 9.10
CA ILE A 105 3.53 -11.47 8.12
C ILE A 105 2.74 -10.33 7.45
N ASN A 106 1.55 -10.63 6.92
CA ASN A 106 0.70 -9.64 6.26
C ASN A 106 0.27 -8.50 7.21
N VAL A 107 -0.13 -8.84 8.44
CA VAL A 107 -0.48 -7.85 9.46
C VAL A 107 0.72 -6.94 9.78
N ASN A 108 1.91 -7.50 9.92
CA ASN A 108 3.10 -6.72 10.24
C ASN A 108 3.58 -5.85 9.06
N ILE A 109 3.36 -6.28 7.80
CA ILE A 109 3.55 -5.42 6.62
C ILE A 109 2.57 -4.24 6.67
N ASN A 110 1.27 -4.49 6.89
CA ASN A 110 0.26 -3.44 6.96
C ASN A 110 0.48 -2.45 8.12
N ARG A 111 1.03 -2.92 9.24
CA ARG A 111 1.40 -2.09 10.40
C ARG A 111 2.65 -1.25 10.17
N ALA A 112 3.35 -1.45 9.08
CA ALA A 112 4.51 -0.67 8.66
C ALA A 112 4.22 0.14 7.38
N ALA A 113 2.96 0.34 7.01
CA ALA A 113 2.57 1.07 5.82
C ALA A 113 3.10 2.51 5.83
N ASP A 114 3.42 3.01 4.64
CA ASP A 114 3.73 4.42 4.39
C ASP A 114 2.53 5.09 3.74
N VAL A 115 2.11 6.22 4.31
CA VAL A 115 1.04 7.04 3.76
C VAL A 115 1.65 8.26 3.10
N ASN A 116 1.90 8.16 1.81
CA ASN A 116 2.47 9.24 1.01
C ASN A 116 1.38 10.20 0.48
N PRO A 117 1.74 11.37 -0.09
CA PRO A 117 0.78 12.33 -0.62
C PRO A 117 -0.18 11.75 -1.66
N ILE A 118 0.32 10.87 -2.53
CA ILE A 118 -0.47 10.26 -3.60
C ILE A 118 -1.55 9.34 -3.06
N ASN A 119 -1.25 8.58 -1.99
CA ASN A 119 -2.25 7.76 -1.30
C ASN A 119 -3.44 8.59 -0.79
N LEU A 120 -3.16 9.73 -0.13
CA LEU A 120 -4.19 10.60 0.43
C LEU A 120 -5.02 11.30 -0.66
N LEU A 121 -4.37 11.79 -1.71
CA LEU A 121 -5.04 12.37 -2.88
C LEU A 121 -5.95 11.35 -3.57
N ALA A 122 -5.44 10.13 -3.79
CA ALA A 122 -6.23 9.05 -4.39
C ALA A 122 -7.42 8.68 -3.49
N MET A 123 -7.21 8.63 -2.17
CA MET A 123 -8.26 8.31 -1.23
C MET A 123 -9.38 9.35 -1.24
N ALA A 124 -9.04 10.65 -1.23
CA ALA A 124 -10.01 11.74 -1.24
C ALA A 124 -10.76 11.81 -2.58
N LEU A 125 -10.04 11.89 -3.69
CA LEU A 125 -10.66 12.11 -5.01
C LEU A 125 -11.44 10.89 -5.51
N LEU A 126 -10.91 9.68 -5.37
CA LEU A 126 -11.59 8.47 -5.83
C LEU A 126 -12.79 8.06 -4.95
N SER A 127 -13.02 8.73 -3.81
CA SER A 127 -14.24 8.54 -3.02
C SER A 127 -15.45 9.27 -3.59
N THR A 128 -15.24 10.19 -4.53
CA THR A 128 -16.30 11.00 -5.14
C THR A 128 -16.82 10.40 -6.45
N PRO A 129 -18.10 10.60 -6.83
CA PRO A 129 -18.69 9.97 -8.03
C PRO A 129 -18.01 10.32 -9.36
N LYS A 130 -17.36 11.50 -9.45
CA LYS A 130 -16.67 11.98 -10.66
C LYS A 130 -15.15 12.01 -10.47
N HIS A 131 -14.66 11.45 -9.38
CA HIS A 131 -13.25 11.54 -8.97
C HIS A 131 -12.76 12.99 -8.96
N ALA A 132 -13.62 13.90 -8.52
CA ALA A 132 -13.38 15.34 -8.54
C ALA A 132 -13.96 16.01 -7.29
N MET A 133 -13.28 17.05 -6.81
CA MET A 133 -13.67 17.78 -5.61
C MET A 133 -13.26 19.25 -5.74
N ASP A 134 -14.02 20.16 -5.11
CA ASP A 134 -13.61 21.56 -4.93
C ASP A 134 -12.29 21.61 -4.12
N GLU A 135 -11.45 22.58 -4.42
CA GLU A 135 -10.13 22.69 -3.77
C GLU A 135 -10.23 22.85 -2.25
N ASN A 136 -11.18 23.64 -1.73
CA ASN A 136 -11.31 23.83 -0.30
C ASN A 136 -11.77 22.55 0.41
N ASP A 137 -12.70 21.82 -0.22
CA ASP A 137 -13.16 20.53 0.29
C ASP A 137 -12.02 19.50 0.28
N LEU A 138 -11.21 19.47 -0.77
CA LEU A 138 -10.04 18.59 -0.85
C LEU A 138 -9.01 18.93 0.22
N LEU A 139 -8.70 20.20 0.43
CA LEU A 139 -7.81 20.66 1.49
C LEU A 139 -8.31 20.19 2.86
N ALA A 140 -9.60 20.40 3.16
CA ALA A 140 -10.22 19.98 4.42
C ALA A 140 -10.16 18.45 4.60
N GLN A 141 -10.43 17.70 3.52
CA GLN A 141 -10.40 16.23 3.55
C GLN A 141 -8.99 15.68 3.77
N LEU A 142 -7.97 16.27 3.16
CA LEU A 142 -6.57 15.88 3.33
C LEU A 142 -6.10 16.13 4.77
N GLU A 143 -6.41 17.31 5.34
CA GLU A 143 -6.07 17.63 6.73
C GLU A 143 -6.81 16.72 7.72
N LEU A 144 -8.10 16.44 7.48
CA LEU A 144 -8.87 15.51 8.31
C LEU A 144 -8.25 14.10 8.27
N SER A 145 -7.88 13.62 7.09
CA SER A 145 -7.25 12.31 6.91
C SER A 145 -5.94 12.21 7.69
N LYS A 146 -5.08 13.23 7.62
CA LYS A 146 -3.85 13.28 8.41
C LYS A 146 -4.13 13.29 9.91
N ARG A 147 -5.12 14.05 10.34
CA ARG A 147 -5.50 14.10 11.77
C ARG A 147 -5.97 12.73 12.27
N ILE A 148 -6.80 12.00 11.51
CA ILE A 148 -7.26 10.66 11.86
C ILE A 148 -6.06 9.71 12.03
N LEU A 149 -5.14 9.70 11.06
CA LEU A 149 -3.96 8.84 11.10
C LEU A 149 -3.01 9.14 12.27
N ASN A 150 -2.91 10.40 12.67
CA ASN A 150 -2.04 10.83 13.78
C ASN A 150 -2.70 10.69 15.16
N CYS A 151 -4.04 10.74 15.25
CA CYS A 151 -4.75 10.58 16.52
C CYS A 151 -4.67 9.14 17.06
N GLU A 152 -4.88 8.17 16.18
CA GLU A 152 -4.90 6.74 16.55
C GLU A 152 -4.19 5.94 15.44
N PRO A 153 -2.87 5.90 15.45
CA PRO A 153 -2.12 5.19 14.41
C PRO A 153 -2.40 3.68 14.48
N TYR A 154 -2.67 3.08 13.34
CA TYR A 154 -2.91 1.64 13.18
C TYR A 154 -1.75 0.77 13.69
N GLY A 155 -0.54 1.31 13.69
CA GLY A 155 0.65 0.67 14.23
C GLY A 155 1.79 1.66 14.46
N PRO A 156 2.74 1.33 15.35
CA PRO A 156 3.82 2.25 15.75
C PRO A 156 4.87 2.50 14.65
N ARG A 157 4.81 1.72 13.56
CA ARG A 157 5.77 1.79 12.45
C ARG A 157 5.18 2.42 11.19
N ILE A 158 3.94 2.93 11.26
CA ILE A 158 3.31 3.67 10.17
C ILE A 158 3.99 5.02 10.02
N THR A 159 4.29 5.37 8.78
CA THR A 159 4.77 6.70 8.43
C THR A 159 3.69 7.46 7.68
N VAL A 160 3.52 8.74 7.98
CA VAL A 160 2.56 9.62 7.33
C VAL A 160 3.32 10.83 6.79
N THR A 161 3.01 11.24 5.58
CA THR A 161 3.64 12.40 4.94
C THR A 161 3.57 13.65 5.82
N GLU A 162 4.67 14.37 5.93
CA GLU A 162 4.75 15.65 6.63
C GLU A 162 4.18 16.82 5.82
N MET A 163 3.99 16.65 4.50
CA MET A 163 3.46 17.70 3.65
C MET A 163 2.11 18.20 4.17
N ASN A 164 1.90 19.51 4.10
CA ASN A 164 0.57 20.11 4.32
C ASN A 164 -0.34 19.90 3.09
N ALA A 165 -1.63 20.10 3.25
CA ALA A 165 -2.60 19.82 2.19
C ALA A 165 -2.35 20.61 0.89
N PRO A 166 -2.03 21.93 0.91
CA PRO A 166 -1.69 22.66 -0.32
C PRO A 166 -0.47 22.07 -1.05
N SER A 167 0.59 21.71 -0.31
CA SER A 167 1.79 21.11 -0.89
C SER A 167 1.52 19.72 -1.49
N MET A 168 0.62 18.93 -0.87
CA MET A 168 0.21 17.64 -1.44
C MET A 168 -0.52 17.81 -2.77
N ILE A 169 -1.40 18.82 -2.89
CA ILE A 169 -2.10 19.12 -4.14
C ILE A 169 -1.11 19.51 -5.23
N THR A 170 -0.22 20.48 -4.94
CA THR A 170 0.83 20.89 -5.88
C THR A 170 1.70 19.71 -6.32
N TYR A 171 2.10 18.86 -5.38
CA TYR A 171 2.86 17.66 -5.68
C TYR A 171 2.09 16.68 -6.58
N GLY A 172 0.79 16.49 -6.33
CA GLY A 172 -0.06 15.67 -7.18
C GLY A 172 -0.22 16.21 -8.61
N GLU A 173 -0.25 17.54 -8.77
CA GLU A 173 -0.23 18.20 -10.08
C GLU A 173 1.12 18.01 -10.81
N GLU A 174 2.24 18.19 -10.10
CA GLU A 174 3.59 17.96 -10.62
C GLU A 174 3.83 16.52 -11.04
N MET A 175 3.29 15.57 -10.28
CA MET A 175 3.33 14.14 -10.62
C MET A 175 2.37 13.77 -11.76
N GLY A 176 1.52 14.69 -12.21
CA GLY A 176 0.54 14.46 -13.27
C GLY A 176 -0.59 13.50 -12.87
N VAL A 177 -0.84 13.32 -11.58
CA VAL A 177 -1.93 12.46 -11.07
C VAL A 177 -3.18 13.25 -10.73
N VAL A 178 -3.06 14.56 -10.52
CA VAL A 178 -4.16 15.49 -10.25
C VAL A 178 -4.24 16.53 -11.37
N CYS A 179 -5.45 16.77 -11.88
CA CYS A 179 -5.73 17.81 -12.85
C CYS A 179 -6.56 18.92 -12.20
N ARG A 180 -6.12 20.17 -12.37
CA ARG A 180 -6.86 21.36 -11.91
C ARG A 180 -7.68 21.95 -13.06
N THR A 181 -8.95 22.15 -12.84
CA THR A 181 -9.85 22.89 -13.72
C THR A 181 -10.24 24.20 -13.03
N LYS A 182 -9.85 25.31 -13.62
CA LYS A 182 -10.24 26.64 -13.10
C LYS A 182 -11.71 26.90 -13.30
N HIS A 183 -12.37 27.39 -12.25
CA HIS A 183 -13.78 27.73 -12.29
C HIS A 183 -14.05 29.01 -11.48
N PRO A 184 -14.96 29.90 -11.91
CA PRO A 184 -15.24 31.17 -11.22
C PRO A 184 -15.70 31.04 -9.77
N LEU A 185 -16.28 29.89 -9.38
CA LEU A 185 -16.78 29.61 -8.03
C LEU A 185 -15.77 28.81 -7.17
N GLY A 186 -14.58 28.53 -7.69
CA GLY A 186 -13.56 27.75 -7.01
C GLY A 186 -12.98 26.69 -7.94
N ASP A 187 -11.67 26.44 -7.82
CA ASP A 187 -10.98 25.46 -8.66
C ASP A 187 -11.43 24.03 -8.31
N VAL A 188 -11.58 23.19 -9.33
CA VAL A 188 -11.94 21.78 -9.19
C VAL A 188 -10.73 20.91 -9.49
N LEU A 189 -10.41 20.03 -8.55
CA LEU A 189 -9.32 19.06 -8.68
C LEU A 189 -9.88 17.67 -8.98
N SER A 190 -9.26 16.96 -9.91
CA SER A 190 -9.78 15.66 -10.36
C SER A 190 -8.67 14.66 -10.71
N MET A 191 -9.02 13.37 -10.59
CA MET A 191 -8.30 12.24 -11.18
C MET A 191 -9.16 11.60 -12.24
N GLN A 192 -8.69 11.51 -13.48
CA GLN A 192 -9.53 11.09 -14.60
C GLN A 192 -8.92 9.94 -15.42
N GLY A 193 -9.76 9.21 -16.14
CA GLY A 193 -9.36 8.20 -17.11
C GLY A 193 -8.46 7.11 -16.51
N GLU A 194 -7.42 6.78 -17.24
CA GLU A 194 -6.44 5.75 -16.86
C GLU A 194 -5.73 6.05 -15.53
N THR A 195 -5.49 7.34 -15.24
CA THR A 195 -4.89 7.77 -13.96
C THR A 195 -5.76 7.34 -12.78
N ALA A 196 -7.09 7.52 -12.84
CA ALA A 196 -7.99 7.10 -11.77
C ALA A 196 -7.93 5.58 -11.52
N VAL A 197 -7.82 4.78 -12.59
CA VAL A 197 -7.67 3.33 -12.48
C VAL A 197 -6.37 2.96 -11.77
N LEU A 198 -5.23 3.53 -12.19
CA LEU A 198 -3.94 3.28 -11.58
C LEU A 198 -3.90 3.77 -10.13
N GLN A 199 -4.49 4.92 -9.84
CA GLN A 199 -4.50 5.49 -8.50
C GLN A 199 -5.38 4.69 -7.52
N SER A 200 -6.29 3.84 -8.00
CA SER A 200 -7.04 2.93 -7.15
C SER A 200 -6.14 1.94 -6.40
N TYR A 201 -5.02 1.53 -7.00
CA TYR A 201 -4.00 0.72 -6.33
C TYR A 201 -3.42 1.45 -5.12
N PHE A 202 -3.02 2.71 -5.28
CA PHE A 202 -2.44 3.52 -4.19
C PHE A 202 -3.45 3.79 -3.07
N ARG A 203 -4.71 4.08 -3.42
CA ARG A 203 -5.81 4.18 -2.45
C ARG A 203 -5.93 2.90 -1.63
N ASN A 204 -5.93 1.73 -2.29
CA ASN A 204 -6.14 0.45 -1.62
C ASN A 204 -5.01 0.10 -0.63
N ASN A 205 -3.80 0.60 -0.86
CA ASN A 205 -2.67 0.37 0.05
C ASN A 205 -2.88 0.97 1.44
N VAL A 206 -3.73 1.99 1.58
CA VAL A 206 -3.96 2.71 2.85
C VAL A 206 -5.37 2.61 3.40
N LEU A 207 -6.33 2.02 2.66
CA LEU A 207 -7.73 1.91 3.09
C LEU A 207 -7.90 1.27 4.48
N HIS A 208 -7.11 0.25 4.78
CA HIS A 208 -7.17 -0.46 6.06
C HIS A 208 -6.88 0.44 7.25
N LEU A 209 -6.11 1.51 7.08
CA LEU A 209 -5.76 2.48 8.12
C LEU A 209 -6.94 3.35 8.56
N PHE A 210 -7.95 3.48 7.71
CA PHE A 210 -9.15 4.29 7.95
C PHE A 210 -10.37 3.47 8.33
N SER A 211 -10.28 2.13 8.29
CA SER A 211 -11.43 1.25 8.50
C SER A 211 -12.10 1.46 9.86
N ALA A 212 -11.35 1.60 10.95
CA ALA A 212 -11.93 1.84 12.28
C ALA A 212 -12.69 3.16 12.34
N ALA A 213 -12.09 4.26 11.83
CA ALA A 213 -12.75 5.56 11.78
C ALA A 213 -14.01 5.54 10.90
N ALA A 214 -13.97 4.84 9.76
CA ALA A 214 -15.12 4.68 8.88
C ALA A 214 -16.26 3.90 9.55
N TRP A 215 -15.96 2.82 10.26
CA TRP A 215 -16.96 2.05 11.01
C TRP A 215 -17.61 2.87 12.11
N ILE A 216 -16.80 3.62 12.88
CA ILE A 216 -17.31 4.53 13.91
C ILE A 216 -18.24 5.58 13.28
N SER A 217 -17.83 6.21 12.16
CA SER A 217 -18.64 7.22 11.47
C SER A 217 -20.00 6.68 11.03
N LEU A 218 -20.06 5.43 10.56
CA LEU A 218 -21.31 4.79 10.16
C LEU A 218 -22.31 4.66 11.32
N CYS A 219 -21.82 4.51 12.55
CA CYS A 219 -22.69 4.44 13.74
C CYS A 219 -23.41 5.75 14.05
N PHE A 220 -22.95 6.89 13.50
CA PHE A 220 -23.53 8.21 13.71
C PHE A 220 -24.33 8.73 12.52
N GLN A 221 -24.42 7.96 11.42
CA GLN A 221 -25.25 8.27 10.26
C GLN A 221 -26.68 7.70 10.46
N ASN A 222 -27.48 8.36 11.33
CA ASN A 222 -28.90 8.07 11.51
C ASN A 222 -29.74 9.26 11.07
#